data_1d6df3323be17f5ba1ad8155d3da17f6
#
_entry.id   1d6df3323be17f5ba1ad8155d3da17f6
#
_cell.length_a   1.000
_cell.length_b   1.000
_cell.length_c   1.000
_cell.angle_alpha   90.00
_cell.angle_beta   90.00
_cell.angle_gamma   90.00
#
_symmetry.space_group_name_H-M   'P 1'
#
loop_
_entity.id
_entity.type
_entity.pdbx_description
1 polymer ?
#
loop_
_entity_poly.entity_id
_entity_poly.type
_entity_poly.pdbx_seq_one_letter_code
_entity_poly.pdbx_strand_id
1 'polypeptide(L)'
;MEDDGYTCRMPELDRPTRPVPGPLPATLSGANADVYFLRTQAVLKHDGRNPIVTMEVFCRKEGATLCGIDEAKALLAVALKDDVTAGRATVWGLRDGDTIAAKEIALRIRAPYLSFAHLETAYLGAMAHGTGWATAARAIVDAAAPTRVIAFGARHVHPNVADRLDHAALIGGALGASTTAGSARHGIAPVGTMPHSLVLIYGDTVEAAFAFDRTMDPEVPRIVLVDTFRDEAEEATRVATALGDRLGGVRLDRASELGGVTPELVAEVRAALDAAGAPQAKIVISGGLTVERIAQFKAANSPVDTYAVGSAISGTRPIDFTADIHEIDGTPIGKRGRSGVLTDAPRLREVDLAAWRDAALKG
;
A
#
# COMPACT_ATOMS: atom_id res chain seq x y z
N MET A 1 34.57 -38.12 -22.42
CA MET A 1 34.65 -36.64 -22.29
C MET A 1 33.23 -36.16 -22.27
N GLU A 2 32.67 -36.06 -21.05
CA GLU A 2 31.35 -35.54 -20.81
C GLU A 2 31.48 -34.03 -20.76
N ASP A 3 30.69 -33.35 -21.58
CA ASP A 3 30.62 -31.89 -21.71
C ASP A 3 29.82 -31.35 -20.51
N ASP A 4 30.53 -30.90 -19.48
CA ASP A 4 29.94 -30.26 -18.31
C ASP A 4 29.45 -28.88 -18.72
N GLY A 5 28.23 -28.86 -19.28
CA GLY A 5 27.52 -27.65 -19.66
C GLY A 5 27.20 -26.74 -18.47
N TYR A 6 28.19 -26.01 -17.97
CA TYR A 6 27.98 -24.84 -17.11
C TYR A 6 27.33 -23.71 -17.95
N THR A 7 26.01 -23.76 -18.11
CA THR A 7 25.27 -22.58 -18.54
C THR A 7 25.29 -21.58 -17.39
N CYS A 8 26.17 -20.60 -17.48
CA CYS A 8 26.14 -19.42 -16.62
C CYS A 8 24.80 -18.73 -16.85
N ARG A 9 23.78 -19.05 -16.02
CA ARG A 9 22.53 -18.30 -16.03
C ARG A 9 22.88 -16.89 -15.57
N MET A 10 22.76 -15.92 -16.49
CA MET A 10 22.78 -14.51 -16.13
C MET A 10 21.79 -14.31 -14.99
N PRO A 11 22.14 -13.56 -13.93
CA PRO A 11 21.21 -13.28 -12.85
C PRO A 11 19.96 -12.63 -13.43
N GLU A 12 18.79 -13.12 -13.03
CA GLU A 12 17.50 -12.61 -13.48
C GLU A 12 17.35 -11.16 -12.99
N LEU A 13 17.25 -10.21 -13.93
CA LEU A 13 17.06 -8.80 -13.64
C LEU A 13 15.69 -8.57 -13.01
N ASP A 14 15.62 -7.64 -12.06
CA ASP A 14 14.36 -7.21 -11.44
C ASP A 14 13.54 -6.38 -12.43
N ARG A 15 12.33 -6.85 -12.73
CA ARG A 15 11.38 -6.21 -13.65
C ARG A 15 10.07 -5.89 -12.95
N PRO A 16 9.33 -4.85 -13.37
CA PRO A 16 8.03 -4.53 -12.82
C PRO A 16 7.05 -5.69 -13.05
N THR A 17 6.39 -6.12 -11.98
CA THR A 17 5.35 -7.18 -12.01
C THR A 17 3.94 -6.61 -11.99
N ARG A 18 3.80 -5.30 -11.78
CA ARG A 18 2.54 -4.55 -11.72
C ARG A 18 2.71 -3.19 -12.38
N PRO A 19 1.61 -2.52 -12.77
CA PRO A 19 1.65 -1.11 -13.15
C PRO A 19 2.25 -0.26 -12.03
N VAL A 20 3.17 0.63 -12.39
CA VAL A 20 3.77 1.61 -11.45
C VAL A 20 3.38 3.01 -11.90
N PRO A 21 3.09 3.93 -10.96
CA PRO A 21 2.79 5.31 -11.32
C PRO A 21 4.04 5.96 -11.92
N GLY A 22 3.84 6.70 -13.00
CA GLY A 22 4.90 7.53 -13.57
C GLY A 22 5.27 8.67 -12.60
N PRO A 23 6.54 9.10 -12.59
CA PRO A 23 6.98 10.21 -11.75
C PRO A 23 6.35 11.53 -12.23
N LEU A 24 5.93 12.35 -11.27
CA LEU A 24 5.40 13.69 -11.58
C LEU A 24 6.51 14.60 -12.15
N PRO A 25 6.18 15.48 -13.12
CA PRO A 25 7.14 16.47 -13.65
C PRO A 25 7.79 17.31 -12.55
N ALA A 26 7.04 17.71 -11.52
CA ALA A 26 7.56 18.44 -10.37
C ALA A 26 8.62 17.64 -9.58
N THR A 27 8.49 16.33 -9.50
CA THR A 27 9.48 15.45 -8.85
C THR A 27 10.75 15.36 -9.70
N LEU A 28 10.60 15.11 -11.01
CA LEU A 28 11.74 15.01 -11.92
C LEU A 28 12.53 16.32 -12.04
N SER A 29 11.86 17.47 -11.94
CA SER A 29 12.51 18.79 -11.98
C SER A 29 13.17 19.18 -10.64
N GLY A 30 12.93 18.42 -9.56
CA GLY A 30 13.39 18.77 -8.21
C GLY A 30 12.54 19.83 -7.51
N ALA A 31 11.36 20.21 -8.04
CA ALA A 31 10.50 21.19 -7.38
C ALA A 31 10.02 20.72 -5.99
N ASN A 32 9.98 19.41 -5.77
CA ASN A 32 9.62 18.78 -4.49
C ASN A 32 10.86 18.36 -3.66
N ALA A 33 12.06 18.71 -4.10
CA ALA A 33 13.28 18.34 -3.41
C ALA A 33 13.56 19.30 -2.24
N ASP A 34 14.16 18.78 -1.18
CA ASP A 34 14.78 19.63 -0.17
C ASP A 34 15.83 20.54 -0.82
N VAL A 35 15.74 21.82 -0.55
CA VAL A 35 16.52 22.86 -1.25
C VAL A 35 18.04 22.65 -1.18
N TYR A 36 18.51 21.96 -0.15
CA TYR A 36 19.96 21.70 -0.02
C TYR A 36 20.48 20.77 -1.13
N PHE A 37 19.67 19.88 -1.69
CA PHE A 37 20.07 19.07 -2.85
C PHE A 37 20.24 19.93 -4.10
N LEU A 38 19.33 20.89 -4.34
CA LEU A 38 19.45 21.82 -5.45
C LEU A 38 20.68 22.72 -5.29
N ARG A 39 20.97 23.18 -4.06
CA ARG A 39 22.19 23.94 -3.74
C ARG A 39 23.44 23.09 -3.98
N THR A 40 23.42 21.83 -3.55
CA THR A 40 24.53 20.89 -3.79
C THR A 40 24.77 20.71 -5.30
N GLN A 41 23.72 20.53 -6.09
CA GLN A 41 23.85 20.45 -7.54
C GLN A 41 24.43 21.73 -8.13
N ALA A 42 24.02 22.90 -7.66
CA ALA A 42 24.56 24.19 -8.14
C ALA A 42 26.06 24.31 -7.85
N VAL A 43 26.48 23.97 -6.63
CA VAL A 43 27.92 23.98 -6.24
C VAL A 43 28.74 23.03 -7.12
N LEU A 44 28.28 21.78 -7.23
CA LEU A 44 29.01 20.77 -8.01
C LEU A 44 29.09 21.12 -9.49
N LYS A 45 28.02 21.66 -10.07
CA LYS A 45 28.02 22.15 -11.47
C LYS A 45 28.98 23.30 -11.67
N HIS A 46 29.01 24.25 -10.73
CA HIS A 46 29.95 25.41 -10.79
C HIS A 46 31.39 24.92 -10.78
N ASP A 47 31.71 23.93 -9.95
CA ASP A 47 33.07 23.38 -9.81
C ASP A 47 33.41 22.30 -10.87
N GLY A 48 32.51 22.03 -11.82
CA GLY A 48 32.68 21.00 -12.85
C GLY A 48 32.78 19.58 -12.29
N ARG A 49 32.19 19.31 -11.14
CA ARG A 49 32.24 18.00 -10.43
C ARG A 49 30.96 17.22 -10.64
N ASN A 50 31.06 16.00 -11.13
CA ASN A 50 29.96 15.04 -11.20
C ASN A 50 30.47 13.60 -11.02
N PRO A 51 30.93 13.24 -9.81
CA PRO A 51 31.48 11.92 -9.57
C PRO A 51 30.39 10.84 -9.67
N ILE A 52 30.79 9.62 -9.99
CA ILE A 52 29.94 8.45 -9.80
C ILE A 52 29.94 8.12 -8.31
N VAL A 53 28.78 8.09 -7.69
CA VAL A 53 28.63 7.69 -6.31
C VAL A 53 27.91 6.35 -6.19
N THR A 54 28.26 5.55 -5.17
CA THR A 54 27.45 4.41 -4.74
C THR A 54 26.79 4.77 -3.43
N MET A 55 25.46 4.79 -3.43
CA MET A 55 24.60 5.16 -2.29
C MET A 55 23.77 3.98 -1.85
N GLU A 56 23.63 3.76 -0.55
CA GLU A 56 22.82 2.71 0.05
C GLU A 56 21.67 3.29 0.87
N VAL A 57 20.49 2.70 0.73
CA VAL A 57 19.25 3.11 1.38
C VAL A 57 18.76 2.00 2.29
N PHE A 58 18.47 2.34 3.55
CA PHE A 58 18.02 1.41 4.58
C PHE A 58 17.09 2.08 5.59
N CYS A 59 16.32 1.29 6.33
CA CYS A 59 15.58 1.77 7.51
C CYS A 59 16.11 1.12 8.79
N ARG A 60 15.62 1.63 9.96
CA ARG A 60 15.99 1.07 11.29
C ARG A 60 14.87 0.24 11.92
N LYS A 61 13.76 0.09 11.22
CA LYS A 61 12.62 -0.69 11.71
C LYS A 61 12.84 -2.16 11.39
N GLU A 62 12.84 -2.99 12.42
CA GLU A 62 12.85 -4.45 12.28
C GLU A 62 11.50 -4.97 11.82
N GLY A 63 11.50 -5.93 10.88
CA GLY A 63 10.32 -6.65 10.44
C GLY A 63 9.30 -5.79 9.67
N ALA A 64 9.73 -4.67 9.04
CA ALA A 64 8.85 -3.85 8.25
C ALA A 64 8.49 -4.52 6.92
N THR A 65 7.26 -4.35 6.45
CA THR A 65 6.83 -4.74 5.11
C THR A 65 7.16 -3.62 4.14
N LEU A 66 8.17 -3.83 3.29
CA LEU A 66 8.66 -2.83 2.34
C LEU A 66 7.57 -2.50 1.30
N CYS A 67 7.37 -1.20 1.05
CA CYS A 67 6.51 -0.72 -0.03
C CYS A 67 6.95 0.67 -0.48
N GLY A 68 6.70 0.99 -1.76
CA GLY A 68 7.13 2.24 -2.38
C GLY A 68 8.52 2.16 -3.01
N ILE A 69 9.23 1.05 -2.88
CA ILE A 69 10.51 0.83 -3.58
C ILE A 69 10.31 0.65 -5.08
N ASP A 70 9.19 0.10 -5.51
CA ASP A 70 8.86 -0.03 -6.93
C ASP A 70 8.64 1.36 -7.56
N GLU A 71 8.00 2.30 -6.85
CA GLU A 71 7.90 3.71 -7.27
C GLU A 71 9.28 4.40 -7.30
N ALA A 72 10.14 4.13 -6.33
CA ALA A 72 11.52 4.63 -6.31
C ALA A 72 12.35 4.14 -7.51
N LYS A 73 12.24 2.85 -7.86
CA LYS A 73 12.88 2.27 -9.05
C LYS A 73 12.38 2.92 -10.34
N ALA A 74 11.07 3.11 -10.48
CA ALA A 74 10.46 3.76 -11.62
C ALA A 74 10.95 5.22 -11.80
N LEU A 75 11.01 5.97 -10.69
CA LEU A 75 11.56 7.33 -10.68
C LEU A 75 13.02 7.36 -11.15
N LEU A 76 13.87 6.50 -10.59
CA LEU A 76 15.29 6.40 -10.95
C LEU A 76 15.46 5.94 -12.39
N ALA A 77 14.65 5.00 -12.87
CA ALA A 77 14.71 4.50 -14.24
C ALA A 77 14.42 5.61 -15.29
N VAL A 78 13.49 6.50 -14.99
CA VAL A 78 13.21 7.66 -15.85
C VAL A 78 14.35 8.69 -15.79
N ALA A 79 14.80 9.02 -14.59
CA ALA A 79 15.82 10.06 -14.39
C ALA A 79 17.22 9.67 -14.90
N LEU A 80 17.59 8.39 -14.76
CA LEU A 80 18.93 7.88 -15.13
C LEU A 80 19.02 7.38 -16.57
N LYS A 81 18.03 7.62 -17.42
CA LYS A 81 17.93 7.10 -18.80
C LYS A 81 19.24 7.24 -19.59
N ASP A 82 19.80 8.44 -19.59
CA ASP A 82 21.00 8.73 -20.39
C ASP A 82 22.26 8.09 -19.77
N ASP A 83 22.32 8.00 -18.44
CA ASP A 83 23.43 7.36 -17.73
C ASP A 83 23.41 5.84 -17.88
N VAL A 84 22.22 5.24 -17.93
CA VAL A 84 22.04 3.81 -18.25
C VAL A 84 22.55 3.52 -19.66
N THR A 85 22.15 4.32 -20.65
CA THR A 85 22.60 4.18 -22.04
C THR A 85 24.12 4.32 -22.17
N ALA A 86 24.72 5.17 -21.35
CA ALA A 86 26.17 5.39 -21.30
C ALA A 86 26.93 4.36 -20.42
N GLY A 87 26.25 3.37 -19.82
CA GLY A 87 26.86 2.39 -18.92
C GLY A 87 27.37 2.96 -17.60
N ARG A 88 26.86 4.13 -17.17
CA ARG A 88 27.32 4.83 -15.96
C ARG A 88 26.38 4.66 -14.76
N ALA A 89 25.20 4.06 -14.94
CA ALA A 89 24.23 3.88 -13.88
C ALA A 89 23.81 2.41 -13.73
N THR A 90 23.76 1.96 -12.49
CA THR A 90 23.18 0.67 -12.10
C THR A 90 22.43 0.84 -10.79
N VAL A 91 21.29 0.19 -10.66
CA VAL A 91 20.47 0.20 -9.45
C VAL A 91 20.22 -1.24 -9.04
N TRP A 92 20.25 -1.51 -7.74
CA TRP A 92 19.86 -2.78 -7.14
C TRP A 92 18.81 -2.52 -6.06
N GLY A 93 17.82 -3.39 -5.95
CA GLY A 93 16.76 -3.22 -4.95
C GLY A 93 16.09 -4.50 -4.52
N LEU A 94 15.43 -4.43 -3.36
CA LEU A 94 14.42 -5.38 -2.92
C LEU A 94 13.11 -5.10 -3.68
N ARG A 95 12.00 -5.74 -3.28
CA ARG A 95 10.69 -5.59 -3.91
C ARG A 95 9.63 -5.13 -2.91
N ASP A 96 8.57 -4.50 -3.40
CA ASP A 96 7.36 -4.27 -2.62
C ASP A 96 6.82 -5.62 -2.09
N GLY A 97 6.58 -5.70 -0.78
CA GLY A 97 6.15 -6.90 -0.06
C GLY A 97 7.27 -7.66 0.65
N ASP A 98 8.54 -7.37 0.37
CA ASP A 98 9.63 -7.96 1.14
C ASP A 98 9.58 -7.51 2.60
N THR A 99 9.81 -8.46 3.52
CA THR A 99 10.08 -8.11 4.93
C THR A 99 11.55 -7.76 5.05
N ILE A 100 11.86 -6.63 5.68
CA ILE A 100 13.22 -6.13 5.87
C ILE A 100 13.64 -6.10 7.32
N ALA A 101 14.91 -6.44 7.57
CA ALA A 101 15.53 -6.30 8.88
C ALA A 101 16.02 -4.86 9.11
N ALA A 102 16.27 -4.53 10.37
CA ALA A 102 16.85 -3.24 10.72
C ALA A 102 18.23 -3.07 10.09
N LYS A 103 18.41 -1.97 9.33
CA LYS A 103 19.63 -1.63 8.58
C LYS A 103 19.93 -2.54 7.37
N GLU A 104 19.04 -3.44 7.01
CA GLU A 104 19.15 -4.14 5.72
C GLU A 104 19.04 -3.15 4.56
N ILE A 105 19.89 -3.31 3.55
CA ILE A 105 19.90 -2.44 2.38
C ILE A 105 18.70 -2.78 1.50
N ALA A 106 17.79 -1.82 1.34
CA ALA A 106 16.62 -1.97 0.49
C ALA A 106 16.91 -1.54 -0.95
N LEU A 107 17.74 -0.51 -1.14
CA LEU A 107 18.06 0.06 -2.45
C LEU A 107 19.54 0.47 -2.48
N ARG A 108 20.22 0.17 -3.57
CA ARG A 108 21.58 0.66 -3.86
C ARG A 108 21.59 1.32 -5.22
N ILE A 109 22.16 2.53 -5.31
CA ILE A 109 22.21 3.34 -6.51
C ILE A 109 23.67 3.64 -6.81
N ARG A 110 24.13 3.29 -8.00
CA ARG A 110 25.45 3.70 -8.52
C ARG A 110 25.22 4.52 -9.79
N ALA A 111 25.50 5.81 -9.73
CA ALA A 111 25.29 6.71 -10.87
C ALA A 111 26.05 8.04 -10.67
N PRO A 112 26.20 8.88 -11.72
CA PRO A 112 26.65 10.25 -11.57
C PRO A 112 25.74 11.04 -10.63
N TYR A 113 26.30 11.67 -9.59
CA TYR A 113 25.51 12.23 -8.49
C TYR A 113 24.53 13.32 -8.93
N LEU A 114 24.91 14.16 -9.90
CA LEU A 114 24.03 15.22 -10.41
C LEU A 114 22.78 14.69 -11.12
N SER A 115 22.75 13.44 -11.54
CA SER A 115 21.63 12.85 -12.25
C SER A 115 20.45 12.50 -11.32
N PHE A 116 20.72 12.28 -10.01
CA PHE A 116 19.68 11.82 -9.08
C PHE A 116 19.68 12.48 -7.70
N ALA A 117 20.65 13.34 -7.38
CA ALA A 117 20.76 13.96 -6.05
C ALA A 117 19.46 14.64 -5.58
N HIS A 118 18.78 15.36 -6.48
CA HIS A 118 17.52 16.06 -6.19
C HIS A 118 16.31 15.14 -6.02
N LEU A 119 16.45 13.86 -6.30
CA LEU A 119 15.37 12.87 -6.17
C LEU A 119 15.33 12.21 -4.80
N GLU A 120 16.33 12.44 -3.94
CA GLU A 120 16.44 11.78 -2.64
C GLU A 120 15.20 11.98 -1.78
N THR A 121 14.71 13.21 -1.65
CA THR A 121 13.46 13.51 -0.94
C THR A 121 12.30 12.67 -1.47
N ALA A 122 12.19 12.49 -2.78
CA ALA A 122 11.07 11.80 -3.40
C ALA A 122 11.12 10.28 -3.20
N TYR A 123 12.26 9.62 -3.50
CA TYR A 123 12.32 8.18 -3.35
C TYR A 123 12.31 7.73 -1.89
N LEU A 124 12.93 8.49 -0.97
CA LEU A 124 12.82 8.21 0.47
C LEU A 124 11.40 8.42 0.97
N GLY A 125 10.71 9.48 0.54
CA GLY A 125 9.32 9.76 0.90
C GLY A 125 8.35 8.68 0.43
N ALA A 126 8.49 8.20 -0.81
CA ALA A 126 7.68 7.09 -1.34
C ALA A 126 7.87 5.81 -0.53
N MET A 127 9.13 5.45 -0.23
CA MET A 127 9.46 4.28 0.58
C MET A 127 8.98 4.43 2.03
N ALA A 128 9.14 5.60 2.64
CA ALA A 128 8.77 5.84 4.03
C ALA A 128 7.27 5.70 4.28
N HIS A 129 6.44 6.36 3.47
CA HIS A 129 4.98 6.27 3.60
C HIS A 129 4.46 4.91 3.19
N GLY A 130 4.87 4.40 2.03
CA GLY A 130 4.44 3.08 1.54
C GLY A 130 4.75 1.97 2.55
N THR A 131 5.97 1.93 3.08
CA THR A 131 6.40 0.94 4.08
C THR A 131 5.62 1.10 5.40
N GLY A 132 5.34 2.33 5.83
CA GLY A 132 4.50 2.58 7.02
C GLY A 132 3.11 1.98 6.85
N TRP A 133 2.42 2.29 5.76
CA TRP A 133 1.07 1.79 5.48
C TRP A 133 1.03 0.27 5.29
N ALA A 134 1.98 -0.30 4.53
CA ALA A 134 2.04 -1.74 4.31
C ALA A 134 2.32 -2.52 5.59
N THR A 135 3.20 -2.00 6.46
CA THR A 135 3.50 -2.61 7.76
C THR A 135 2.28 -2.59 8.68
N ALA A 136 1.54 -1.46 8.72
CA ALA A 136 0.30 -1.37 9.49
C ALA A 136 -0.78 -2.30 8.96
N ALA A 137 -0.94 -2.37 7.64
CA ALA A 137 -1.89 -3.29 7.00
C ALA A 137 -1.54 -4.75 7.31
N ARG A 138 -0.26 -5.13 7.26
CA ARG A 138 0.22 -6.46 7.64
C ARG A 138 -0.16 -6.80 9.07
N ALA A 139 0.09 -5.92 10.02
CA ALA A 139 -0.26 -6.12 11.42
C ALA A 139 -1.77 -6.34 11.62
N ILE A 140 -2.61 -5.59 10.90
CA ILE A 140 -4.06 -5.76 10.90
C ILE A 140 -4.47 -7.11 10.31
N VAL A 141 -3.89 -7.49 9.17
CA VAL A 141 -4.20 -8.75 8.49
C VAL A 141 -3.81 -9.95 9.37
N ASP A 142 -2.64 -9.91 9.98
CA ASP A 142 -2.16 -10.97 10.87
C ASP A 142 -3.05 -11.09 12.12
N ALA A 143 -3.47 -9.97 12.69
CA ALA A 143 -4.41 -9.96 13.81
C ALA A 143 -5.79 -10.52 13.42
N ALA A 144 -6.26 -10.22 12.21
CA ALA A 144 -7.57 -10.64 11.71
C ALA A 144 -7.62 -12.11 11.28
N ALA A 145 -6.50 -12.69 10.88
CA ALA A 145 -6.47 -14.02 10.27
C ALA A 145 -7.25 -15.08 11.10
N PRO A 146 -8.07 -15.92 10.45
CA PRO A 146 -8.27 -16.09 9.01
C PRO A 146 -9.33 -15.16 8.39
N THR A 147 -9.94 -14.25 9.16
CA THR A 147 -10.99 -13.34 8.70
C THR A 147 -10.42 -12.32 7.69
N ARG A 148 -11.19 -11.99 6.67
CA ARG A 148 -10.79 -11.08 5.59
C ARG A 148 -10.62 -9.64 6.09
N VAL A 149 -9.66 -8.92 5.48
CA VAL A 149 -9.46 -7.48 5.70
C VAL A 149 -9.57 -6.76 4.36
N ILE A 150 -10.33 -5.65 4.35
CA ILE A 150 -10.40 -4.70 3.23
C ILE A 150 -9.98 -3.31 3.70
N ALA A 151 -9.31 -2.56 2.84
CA ALA A 151 -8.80 -1.23 3.17
C ALA A 151 -9.80 -0.13 2.79
N PHE A 152 -10.18 0.70 3.76
CA PHE A 152 -11.09 1.85 3.61
C PHE A 152 -10.43 3.18 4.02
N GLY A 153 -9.09 3.26 3.85
CA GLY A 153 -8.28 4.39 4.29
C GLY A 153 -8.17 5.57 3.32
N ALA A 154 -8.56 5.41 2.07
CA ALA A 154 -8.31 6.39 1.00
C ALA A 154 -8.77 7.83 1.32
N ARG A 155 -9.94 7.97 1.99
CA ARG A 155 -10.49 9.30 2.38
C ARG A 155 -9.71 10.02 3.49
N HIS A 156 -8.75 9.37 4.13
CA HIS A 156 -7.96 9.95 5.22
C HIS A 156 -6.64 10.57 4.75
N VAL A 157 -6.30 10.43 3.47
CA VAL A 157 -5.08 10.98 2.89
C VAL A 157 -5.43 11.94 1.74
N HIS A 158 -4.45 12.75 1.32
CA HIS A 158 -4.64 13.61 0.15
C HIS A 158 -4.93 12.75 -1.11
N PRO A 159 -5.86 13.15 -2.00
CA PRO A 159 -6.27 12.33 -3.14
C PRO A 159 -5.12 11.93 -4.07
N ASN A 160 -4.06 12.73 -4.15
CA ASN A 160 -2.87 12.41 -4.96
C ASN A 160 -2.06 11.21 -4.46
N VAL A 161 -2.35 10.69 -3.27
CA VAL A 161 -1.66 9.52 -2.68
C VAL A 161 -2.64 8.43 -2.23
N ALA A 162 -3.93 8.56 -2.54
CA ALA A 162 -4.95 7.59 -2.14
C ALA A 162 -4.74 6.22 -2.81
N ASP A 163 -4.36 6.19 -4.08
CA ASP A 163 -4.01 4.98 -4.81
C ASP A 163 -2.76 4.28 -4.26
N ARG A 164 -1.79 5.06 -3.76
CA ARG A 164 -0.57 4.57 -3.11
C ARG A 164 -0.86 3.93 -1.76
N LEU A 165 -1.75 4.55 -0.98
CA LEU A 165 -2.23 3.97 0.28
C LEU A 165 -2.93 2.63 0.04
N ASP A 166 -3.87 2.58 -0.92
CA ASP A 166 -4.59 1.36 -1.26
C ASP A 166 -3.63 0.27 -1.77
N HIS A 167 -2.66 0.64 -2.63
CA HIS A 167 -1.60 -0.26 -3.05
C HIS A 167 -0.80 -0.81 -1.85
N ALA A 168 -0.36 0.05 -0.94
CA ALA A 168 0.40 -0.36 0.24
C ALA A 168 -0.42 -1.30 1.15
N ALA A 169 -1.72 -1.05 1.31
CA ALA A 169 -2.60 -1.93 2.06
C ALA A 169 -2.72 -3.32 1.42
N LEU A 170 -2.82 -3.40 0.09
CA LEU A 170 -2.84 -4.66 -0.65
C LEU A 170 -1.50 -5.40 -0.57
N ILE A 171 -0.36 -4.69 -0.62
CA ILE A 171 0.98 -5.23 -0.36
C ILE A 171 1.06 -5.78 1.07
N GLY A 172 0.45 -5.10 2.05
CA GLY A 172 0.33 -5.56 3.43
C GLY A 172 -0.57 -6.80 3.61
N GLY A 173 -1.29 -7.22 2.57
CA GLY A 173 -2.11 -8.43 2.57
C GLY A 173 -3.62 -8.20 2.71
N ALA A 174 -4.10 -6.96 2.64
CA ALA A 174 -5.53 -6.70 2.51
C ALA A 174 -6.06 -7.32 1.20
N LEU A 175 -7.27 -7.86 1.22
CA LEU A 175 -7.86 -8.57 0.07
C LEU A 175 -8.63 -7.66 -0.88
N GLY A 176 -8.79 -6.37 -0.52
CA GLY A 176 -9.46 -5.38 -1.34
C GLY A 176 -9.16 -3.97 -0.88
N ALA A 177 -9.34 -3.02 -1.77
CA ALA A 177 -9.13 -1.60 -1.55
C ALA A 177 -10.26 -0.80 -2.18
N SER A 178 -10.46 0.44 -1.69
CA SER A 178 -11.67 1.20 -1.95
C SER A 178 -11.61 2.06 -3.22
N THR A 179 -10.42 2.37 -3.74
CA THR A 179 -10.29 3.20 -4.95
C THR A 179 -10.09 2.36 -6.20
N THR A 180 -10.70 2.81 -7.30
CA THR A 180 -10.50 2.18 -8.61
C THR A 180 -9.02 2.20 -9.02
N ALA A 181 -8.32 3.32 -8.80
CA ALA A 181 -6.91 3.46 -9.16
C ALA A 181 -6.00 2.51 -8.37
N GLY A 182 -6.19 2.41 -7.03
CA GLY A 182 -5.40 1.53 -6.19
C GLY A 182 -5.63 0.05 -6.52
N SER A 183 -6.89 -0.34 -6.71
CA SER A 183 -7.29 -1.71 -7.07
C SER A 183 -6.78 -2.12 -8.46
N ALA A 184 -6.83 -1.21 -9.44
CA ALA A 184 -6.38 -1.47 -10.80
C ALA A 184 -4.91 -1.86 -10.89
N ARG A 185 -4.03 -1.31 -10.01
CA ARG A 185 -2.62 -1.70 -9.91
C ARG A 185 -2.41 -3.18 -9.59
N HIS A 186 -3.40 -3.82 -9.00
CA HIS A 186 -3.39 -5.25 -8.64
C HIS A 186 -4.29 -6.10 -9.55
N GLY A 187 -4.91 -5.51 -10.57
CA GLY A 187 -5.81 -6.21 -11.48
C GLY A 187 -7.09 -6.71 -10.80
N ILE A 188 -7.52 -6.06 -9.73
CA ILE A 188 -8.73 -6.43 -8.97
C ILE A 188 -9.80 -5.32 -9.07
N ALA A 189 -11.05 -5.69 -8.88
CA ALA A 189 -12.13 -4.71 -8.74
C ALA A 189 -12.03 -3.97 -7.39
N PRO A 190 -12.40 -2.69 -7.34
CA PRO A 190 -12.49 -1.96 -6.07
C PRO A 190 -13.60 -2.56 -5.20
N VAL A 191 -13.37 -2.52 -3.87
CA VAL A 191 -14.33 -3.04 -2.89
C VAL A 191 -15.00 -1.86 -2.18
N GLY A 192 -16.31 -1.89 -2.11
CA GLY A 192 -17.12 -0.93 -1.38
C GLY A 192 -18.52 -1.44 -1.16
N THR A 193 -19.24 -0.75 -0.27
CA THR A 193 -20.66 -0.98 0.01
C THR A 193 -21.41 0.31 -0.28
N MET A 194 -22.68 0.38 0.04
CA MET A 194 -23.41 1.67 -0.02
C MET A 194 -22.97 2.60 1.13
N PRO A 195 -22.92 3.93 0.93
CA PRO A 195 -22.65 4.90 1.99
C PRO A 195 -23.94 5.29 2.73
N HIS A 196 -23.84 5.82 3.96
CA HIS A 196 -24.96 6.41 4.70
C HIS A 196 -25.72 7.46 3.90
N SER A 197 -25.04 8.25 3.08
CA SER A 197 -25.67 9.27 2.25
C SER A 197 -26.72 8.71 1.30
N LEU A 198 -26.49 7.52 0.73
CA LEU A 198 -27.49 6.87 -0.12
C LEU A 198 -28.75 6.54 0.68
N VAL A 199 -28.57 5.92 1.87
CA VAL A 199 -29.67 5.56 2.75
C VAL A 199 -30.46 6.79 3.22
N LEU A 200 -29.76 7.86 3.59
CA LEU A 200 -30.35 9.13 3.99
C LEU A 200 -31.15 9.82 2.85
N ILE A 201 -30.63 9.77 1.61
CA ILE A 201 -31.33 10.36 0.45
C ILE A 201 -32.63 9.61 0.14
N TYR A 202 -32.65 8.29 0.29
CA TYR A 202 -33.87 7.50 0.09
C TYR A 202 -34.83 7.56 1.28
N GLY A 203 -34.37 7.97 2.47
CA GLY A 203 -35.17 8.07 3.68
C GLY A 203 -35.57 6.73 4.31
N ASP A 204 -35.19 5.60 3.70
CA ASP A 204 -35.42 4.25 4.21
C ASP A 204 -34.34 3.29 3.71
N THR A 205 -33.85 2.40 4.58
CA THR A 205 -32.78 1.45 4.28
C THR A 205 -33.18 0.43 3.22
N VAL A 206 -34.44 -0.07 3.27
CA VAL A 206 -34.93 -1.06 2.31
C VAL A 206 -35.10 -0.46 0.93
N GLU A 207 -35.61 0.76 0.85
CA GLU A 207 -35.75 1.50 -0.43
C GLU A 207 -34.37 1.77 -1.06
N ALA A 208 -33.39 2.18 -0.26
CA ALA A 208 -32.02 2.33 -0.72
C ALA A 208 -31.41 1.01 -1.21
N ALA A 209 -31.67 -0.10 -0.48
CA ALA A 209 -31.20 -1.43 -0.85
C ALA A 209 -31.81 -1.92 -2.17
N PHE A 210 -33.11 -1.69 -2.40
CA PHE A 210 -33.76 -1.99 -3.67
C PHE A 210 -33.21 -1.14 -4.82
N ALA A 211 -32.95 0.15 -4.58
CA ALA A 211 -32.36 1.01 -5.61
C ALA A 211 -30.95 0.53 -5.99
N PHE A 212 -30.13 0.21 -4.99
CA PHE A 212 -28.80 -0.35 -5.21
C PHE A 212 -28.87 -1.66 -5.98
N ASP A 213 -29.74 -2.58 -5.60
CA ASP A 213 -29.91 -3.89 -6.23
C ASP A 213 -30.30 -3.77 -7.71
N ARG A 214 -31.21 -2.85 -8.05
CA ARG A 214 -31.65 -2.61 -9.45
C ARG A 214 -30.58 -1.99 -10.34
N THR A 215 -29.61 -1.27 -9.73
CA THR A 215 -28.67 -0.42 -10.48
C THR A 215 -27.30 -1.05 -10.64
N MET A 216 -26.88 -1.84 -9.64
CA MET A 216 -25.53 -2.43 -9.66
C MET A 216 -25.49 -3.72 -10.48
N ASP A 217 -24.34 -3.93 -11.12
CA ASP A 217 -24.06 -5.18 -11.83
C ASP A 217 -24.26 -6.40 -10.90
N PRO A 218 -24.71 -7.55 -11.43
CA PRO A 218 -24.98 -8.75 -10.64
C PRO A 218 -23.79 -9.23 -9.80
N GLU A 219 -22.57 -8.98 -10.26
CA GLU A 219 -21.33 -9.37 -9.55
C GLU A 219 -21.02 -8.51 -8.33
N VAL A 220 -21.63 -7.32 -8.21
CA VAL A 220 -21.43 -6.46 -7.03
C VAL A 220 -22.22 -7.03 -5.85
N PRO A 221 -21.59 -7.42 -4.74
CA PRO A 221 -22.31 -7.97 -3.60
C PRO A 221 -23.27 -6.94 -2.99
N ARG A 222 -24.50 -7.35 -2.71
CA ARG A 222 -25.52 -6.53 -2.02
C ARG A 222 -25.23 -6.47 -0.54
N ILE A 223 -24.22 -5.69 -0.14
CA ILE A 223 -23.87 -5.45 1.26
C ILE A 223 -24.55 -4.17 1.71
N VAL A 224 -25.55 -4.29 2.57
CA VAL A 224 -26.42 -3.17 3.01
C VAL A 224 -25.93 -2.61 4.34
N LEU A 225 -25.85 -1.29 4.44
CA LEU A 225 -25.51 -0.58 5.68
C LEU A 225 -26.77 -0.47 6.54
N VAL A 226 -26.73 -0.97 7.79
CA VAL A 226 -27.95 -1.18 8.61
C VAL A 226 -27.99 -0.34 9.90
N ASP A 227 -27.16 0.68 10.03
CA ASP A 227 -27.01 1.50 11.24
C ASP A 227 -27.44 2.97 11.02
N THR A 228 -28.33 3.26 10.02
CA THR A 228 -28.67 4.65 9.67
C THR A 228 -29.88 5.18 10.45
N PHE A 229 -30.97 4.46 10.53
CA PHE A 229 -32.23 4.96 11.08
C PHE A 229 -32.74 4.21 12.30
N ARG A 230 -32.46 2.92 12.44
CA ARG A 230 -32.96 2.05 13.49
C ARG A 230 -31.83 1.25 14.12
N ASP A 231 -32.20 0.43 15.08
CA ASP A 231 -31.31 -0.60 15.62
C ASP A 231 -30.88 -1.57 14.51
N GLU A 232 -29.61 -1.98 14.53
CA GLU A 232 -29.00 -2.75 13.45
C GLU A 232 -29.62 -4.15 13.29
N ALA A 233 -30.09 -4.79 14.37
CA ALA A 233 -30.76 -6.08 14.29
C ALA A 233 -32.14 -5.95 13.66
N GLU A 234 -32.90 -4.88 13.98
CA GLU A 234 -34.17 -4.57 13.33
C GLU A 234 -33.97 -4.29 11.84
N GLU A 235 -33.00 -3.42 11.47
CA GLU A 235 -32.75 -3.11 10.06
C GLU A 235 -32.20 -4.32 9.27
N ALA A 236 -31.35 -5.14 9.88
CA ALA A 236 -30.87 -6.38 9.27
C ALA A 236 -32.03 -7.35 8.96
N THR A 237 -32.99 -7.47 9.88
CA THR A 237 -34.19 -8.27 9.67
C THR A 237 -35.06 -7.73 8.54
N ARG A 238 -35.29 -6.40 8.48
CA ARG A 238 -36.06 -5.74 7.41
C ARG A 238 -35.43 -5.97 6.03
N VAL A 239 -34.11 -5.74 5.94
CA VAL A 239 -33.37 -5.90 4.69
C VAL A 239 -33.31 -7.35 4.24
N ALA A 240 -33.09 -8.32 5.18
CA ALA A 240 -33.10 -9.74 4.89
C ALA A 240 -34.47 -10.21 4.35
N THR A 241 -35.55 -9.77 4.98
CA THR A 241 -36.92 -10.08 4.54
C THR A 241 -37.21 -9.51 3.14
N ALA A 242 -36.72 -8.28 2.85
CA ALA A 242 -37.00 -7.58 1.60
C ALA A 242 -36.21 -8.12 0.42
N LEU A 243 -34.91 -8.42 0.57
CA LEU A 243 -34.02 -8.86 -0.49
C LEU A 243 -33.99 -10.41 -0.62
N GLY A 244 -34.25 -11.15 0.45
CA GLY A 244 -34.16 -12.60 0.46
C GLY A 244 -32.76 -13.09 0.02
N ASP A 245 -32.72 -14.04 -0.90
CA ASP A 245 -31.47 -14.65 -1.42
C ASP A 245 -30.55 -13.67 -2.12
N ARG A 246 -31.01 -12.47 -2.49
CA ARG A 246 -30.19 -11.43 -3.11
C ARG A 246 -29.33 -10.68 -2.12
N LEU A 247 -29.62 -10.79 -0.80
CA LEU A 247 -28.81 -10.16 0.23
C LEU A 247 -27.45 -10.86 0.35
N GLY A 248 -26.39 -10.19 -0.05
CA GLY A 248 -25.02 -10.67 0.12
C GLY A 248 -24.49 -10.50 1.53
N GLY A 249 -25.00 -9.53 2.27
CA GLY A 249 -24.63 -9.27 3.65
C GLY A 249 -25.05 -7.90 4.17
N VAL A 250 -24.67 -7.64 5.42
CA VAL A 250 -24.87 -6.34 6.08
C VAL A 250 -23.53 -5.75 6.51
N ARG A 251 -23.48 -4.42 6.59
CA ARG A 251 -22.34 -3.69 7.15
C ARG A 251 -22.77 -2.95 8.40
N LEU A 252 -21.98 -3.11 9.46
CA LEU A 252 -22.11 -2.39 10.72
C LEU A 252 -21.02 -1.32 10.79
N ASP A 253 -21.42 -0.06 11.03
CA ASP A 253 -20.54 1.11 11.15
C ASP A 253 -21.04 2.03 12.28
N ARG A 254 -21.63 1.44 13.33
CA ARG A 254 -22.28 2.15 14.45
C ARG A 254 -21.42 3.29 14.94
N ALA A 255 -22.04 4.46 15.05
CA ALA A 255 -21.43 5.68 15.52
C ALA A 255 -20.78 5.50 16.92
N SER A 256 -19.65 6.16 17.14
CA SER A 256 -18.94 6.14 18.44
C SER A 256 -19.80 6.68 19.60
N GLU A 257 -20.71 7.58 19.30
CA GLU A 257 -21.68 8.17 20.24
C GLU A 257 -22.65 7.14 20.80
N LEU A 258 -22.85 6.01 20.09
CA LEU A 258 -23.64 4.86 20.50
C LEU A 258 -22.76 3.69 20.97
N GLY A 259 -21.46 3.93 21.24
CA GLY A 259 -20.51 2.92 21.69
C GLY A 259 -19.78 2.17 20.59
N GLY A 260 -20.07 2.44 19.31
CA GLY A 260 -19.48 1.75 18.18
C GLY A 260 -19.94 0.30 18.03
N VAL A 261 -19.34 -0.46 17.13
CA VAL A 261 -19.65 -1.87 16.93
C VAL A 261 -19.00 -2.72 18.02
N THR A 262 -19.75 -3.58 18.69
CA THR A 262 -19.28 -4.49 19.75
C THR A 262 -19.47 -5.96 19.36
N PRO A 263 -18.77 -6.91 20.01
CA PRO A 263 -19.00 -8.34 19.82
C PRO A 263 -20.45 -8.77 20.04
N GLU A 264 -21.11 -8.19 21.05
CA GLU A 264 -22.52 -8.48 21.40
C GLU A 264 -23.45 -8.04 20.27
N LEU A 265 -23.25 -6.83 19.72
CA LEU A 265 -24.00 -6.34 18.57
C LEU A 265 -23.86 -7.26 17.35
N VAL A 266 -22.65 -7.73 17.06
CA VAL A 266 -22.42 -8.65 15.94
C VAL A 266 -23.17 -9.95 16.13
N ALA A 267 -23.17 -10.50 17.35
CA ALA A 267 -23.92 -11.72 17.69
C ALA A 267 -25.44 -11.51 17.56
N GLU A 268 -25.95 -10.37 18.01
CA GLU A 268 -27.36 -9.99 17.90
C GLU A 268 -27.81 -9.88 16.45
N VAL A 269 -27.04 -9.18 15.61
CA VAL A 269 -27.31 -9.05 14.17
C VAL A 269 -27.24 -10.40 13.46
N ARG A 270 -26.30 -11.28 13.83
CA ARG A 270 -26.24 -12.64 13.27
C ARG A 270 -27.50 -13.43 13.59
N ALA A 271 -27.95 -13.40 14.85
CA ALA A 271 -29.17 -14.07 15.26
C ALA A 271 -30.41 -13.51 14.54
N ALA A 272 -30.48 -12.20 14.34
CA ALA A 272 -31.57 -11.55 13.59
C ALA A 272 -31.60 -11.98 12.11
N LEU A 273 -30.44 -12.04 11.45
CA LEU A 273 -30.32 -12.51 10.07
C LEU A 273 -30.72 -14.00 9.94
N ASP A 274 -30.29 -14.83 10.88
CA ASP A 274 -30.65 -16.27 10.90
C ASP A 274 -32.16 -16.49 11.10
N ALA A 275 -32.76 -15.74 12.02
CA ALA A 275 -34.20 -15.77 12.27
C ALA A 275 -35.03 -15.25 11.08
N ALA A 276 -34.47 -14.29 10.30
CA ALA A 276 -35.06 -13.77 9.08
C ALA A 276 -34.88 -14.70 7.85
N GLY A 277 -34.24 -15.86 8.01
CA GLY A 277 -34.01 -16.81 6.91
C GLY A 277 -32.82 -16.46 5.99
N ALA A 278 -31.88 -15.63 6.46
CA ALA A 278 -30.68 -15.23 5.70
C ALA A 278 -29.36 -15.68 6.37
N PRO A 279 -29.16 -16.97 6.71
CA PRO A 279 -27.94 -17.44 7.38
C PRO A 279 -26.69 -17.30 6.50
N GLN A 280 -26.85 -17.20 5.17
CA GLN A 280 -25.77 -16.99 4.20
C GLN A 280 -25.25 -15.56 4.16
N ALA A 281 -26.03 -14.58 4.67
CA ALA A 281 -25.66 -13.16 4.61
C ALA A 281 -24.42 -12.89 5.45
N LYS A 282 -23.45 -12.20 4.84
CA LYS A 282 -22.17 -11.87 5.44
C LYS A 282 -22.27 -10.67 6.39
N ILE A 283 -21.43 -10.65 7.43
CA ILE A 283 -21.31 -9.50 8.32
C ILE A 283 -19.95 -8.83 8.08
N VAL A 284 -20.02 -7.59 7.61
CA VAL A 284 -18.87 -6.69 7.45
C VAL A 284 -18.91 -5.68 8.58
N ILE A 285 -17.82 -5.52 9.33
CA ILE A 285 -17.74 -4.48 10.36
C ILE A 285 -16.70 -3.42 9.99
N SER A 286 -16.98 -2.18 10.37
CA SER A 286 -16.12 -1.00 10.16
C SER A 286 -16.26 -0.05 11.37
N GLY A 287 -15.55 1.10 11.30
CA GLY A 287 -15.58 2.10 12.37
C GLY A 287 -14.53 1.84 13.47
N GLY A 288 -13.43 2.59 13.43
CA GLY A 288 -12.40 2.62 14.48
C GLY A 288 -11.71 1.29 14.78
N LEU A 289 -11.61 0.38 13.81
CA LEU A 289 -10.95 -0.91 13.98
C LEU A 289 -9.43 -0.75 14.09
N THR A 290 -8.86 -1.37 15.13
CA THR A 290 -7.42 -1.51 15.40
C THR A 290 -7.07 -2.97 15.62
N VAL A 291 -5.77 -3.29 15.75
CA VAL A 291 -5.29 -4.64 16.11
C VAL A 291 -5.97 -5.11 17.42
N GLU A 292 -6.04 -4.25 18.43
CA GLU A 292 -6.61 -4.55 19.73
C GLU A 292 -8.13 -4.80 19.64
N ARG A 293 -8.85 -4.00 18.86
CA ARG A 293 -10.28 -4.20 18.64
C ARG A 293 -10.59 -5.50 17.89
N ILE A 294 -9.80 -5.80 16.86
CA ILE A 294 -9.92 -7.08 16.14
C ILE A 294 -9.68 -8.26 17.08
N ALA A 295 -8.68 -8.17 17.97
CA ALA A 295 -8.42 -9.20 18.97
C ALA A 295 -9.62 -9.40 19.93
N GLN A 296 -10.36 -8.35 20.29
CA GLN A 296 -11.58 -8.44 21.10
C GLN A 296 -12.67 -9.23 20.37
N PHE A 297 -12.95 -8.95 19.09
CA PHE A 297 -13.92 -9.71 18.29
C PHE A 297 -13.52 -11.18 18.17
N LYS A 298 -12.25 -11.46 17.97
CA LYS A 298 -11.75 -12.85 17.91
C LYS A 298 -11.88 -13.58 19.25
N ALA A 299 -11.54 -12.94 20.35
CA ALA A 299 -11.66 -13.52 21.68
C ALA A 299 -13.12 -13.86 22.05
N ALA A 300 -14.06 -13.06 21.55
CA ALA A 300 -15.49 -13.30 21.69
C ALA A 300 -16.06 -14.31 20.67
N ASN A 301 -15.24 -14.86 19.76
CA ASN A 301 -15.69 -15.68 18.64
C ASN A 301 -16.80 -15.03 17.81
N SER A 302 -16.74 -13.70 17.65
CA SER A 302 -17.76 -12.94 16.91
C SER A 302 -17.84 -13.41 15.46
N PRO A 303 -19.03 -13.61 14.90
CA PRO A 303 -19.24 -14.09 13.54
C PRO A 303 -19.02 -12.99 12.48
N VAL A 304 -17.81 -12.47 12.41
CA VAL A 304 -17.38 -11.45 11.45
C VAL A 304 -16.79 -12.11 10.21
N ASP A 305 -17.30 -11.79 9.03
CA ASP A 305 -16.78 -12.27 7.76
C ASP A 305 -15.70 -11.36 7.18
N THR A 306 -15.77 -10.04 7.47
CA THR A 306 -14.81 -9.08 6.92
C THR A 306 -14.63 -7.86 7.84
N TYR A 307 -13.39 -7.48 8.07
CA TYR A 307 -13.00 -6.23 8.72
C TYR A 307 -12.69 -5.18 7.66
N ALA A 308 -13.41 -4.05 7.67
CA ALA A 308 -13.12 -2.89 6.82
C ALA A 308 -12.36 -1.84 7.63
N VAL A 309 -11.06 -1.70 7.35
CA VAL A 309 -10.13 -0.94 8.18
C VAL A 309 -9.67 0.33 7.45
N GLY A 310 -9.80 1.46 8.10
CA GLY A 310 -9.40 2.78 7.54
C GLY A 310 -8.23 3.39 8.29
N SER A 311 -8.51 4.14 9.36
CA SER A 311 -7.55 4.99 10.06
C SER A 311 -6.35 4.25 10.68
N ALA A 312 -6.51 2.99 11.09
CA ALA A 312 -5.41 2.22 11.63
C ALA A 312 -4.31 1.92 10.58
N ILE A 313 -4.65 1.93 9.29
CA ILE A 313 -3.68 1.82 8.20
C ILE A 313 -3.22 3.22 7.78
N SER A 314 -4.15 4.11 7.41
CA SER A 314 -3.85 5.43 6.84
C SER A 314 -3.20 6.41 7.80
N GLY A 315 -3.49 6.30 9.10
CA GLY A 315 -2.97 7.19 10.15
C GLY A 315 -1.64 6.75 10.76
N THR A 316 -1.01 5.70 10.23
CA THR A 316 0.30 5.26 10.73
C THR A 316 1.40 6.26 10.38
N ARG A 317 2.43 6.32 11.21
CA ARG A 317 3.60 7.16 10.93
C ARG A 317 4.45 6.56 9.82
N PRO A 318 5.08 7.40 8.97
CA PRO A 318 6.09 6.94 8.03
C PRO A 318 7.23 6.19 8.75
N ILE A 319 7.82 5.21 8.09
CA ILE A 319 9.04 4.54 8.54
C ILE A 319 10.21 5.20 7.82
N ASP A 320 11.05 5.91 8.57
CA ASP A 320 12.17 6.67 8.01
C ASP A 320 13.20 5.76 7.33
N PHE A 321 13.57 6.15 6.11
CA PHE A 321 14.71 5.62 5.40
C PHE A 321 15.86 6.61 5.42
N THR A 322 17.08 6.08 5.43
CA THR A 322 18.33 6.86 5.35
C THR A 322 19.04 6.47 4.06
N ALA A 323 19.60 7.45 3.36
CA ALA A 323 20.50 7.25 2.23
C ALA A 323 21.91 7.74 2.62
N ASP A 324 22.89 6.88 2.49
CA ASP A 324 24.30 7.21 2.78
C ASP A 324 25.18 6.89 1.54
N ILE A 325 26.13 7.79 1.22
CA ILE A 325 27.16 7.53 0.20
C ILE A 325 28.24 6.63 0.83
N HIS A 326 28.60 5.56 0.14
CA HIS A 326 29.61 4.60 0.55
C HIS A 326 30.82 4.57 -0.37
N GLU A 327 30.69 5.08 -1.63
CA GLU A 327 31.80 5.20 -2.56
C GLU A 327 31.68 6.46 -3.41
N ILE A 328 32.83 7.05 -3.76
CA ILE A 328 32.97 8.10 -4.76
C ILE A 328 34.03 7.66 -5.75
N ASP A 329 33.67 7.52 -7.04
CA ASP A 329 34.55 7.04 -8.12
C ASP A 329 35.29 5.72 -7.77
N GLY A 330 34.57 4.80 -7.10
CA GLY A 330 35.08 3.51 -6.65
C GLY A 330 35.96 3.56 -5.39
N THR A 331 36.16 4.74 -4.82
CA THR A 331 36.92 4.90 -3.58
C THR A 331 35.96 4.87 -2.38
N PRO A 332 36.14 3.94 -1.42
CA PRO A 332 35.34 3.87 -0.22
C PRO A 332 35.38 5.17 0.59
N ILE A 333 34.21 5.65 1.01
CA ILE A 333 34.07 6.84 1.85
C ILE A 333 32.82 6.70 2.72
N GLY A 334 32.84 7.29 3.88
CA GLY A 334 31.66 7.29 4.75
C GLY A 334 31.65 8.48 5.69
N LYS A 335 30.43 8.91 6.03
CA LYS A 335 30.22 9.88 7.10
C LYS A 335 30.74 9.31 8.42
N ARG A 336 31.31 10.16 9.28
CA ARG A 336 31.70 9.76 10.65
C ARG A 336 30.54 9.04 11.37
N GLY A 337 30.81 7.82 11.84
CA GLY A 337 29.81 6.94 12.48
C GLY A 337 29.03 6.06 11.48
N ARG A 338 29.39 6.10 10.18
CA ARG A 338 28.94 5.18 9.13
C ARG A 338 30.11 4.37 8.57
N SER A 339 29.83 3.19 8.07
CA SER A 339 30.82 2.42 7.32
C SER A 339 31.14 3.12 6.00
N GLY A 340 32.39 3.17 5.61
CA GLY A 340 32.81 3.54 4.26
C GLY A 340 32.94 2.33 3.31
N VAL A 341 32.45 1.17 3.71
CA VAL A 341 32.47 -0.06 2.91
C VAL A 341 31.03 -0.43 2.53
N LEU A 342 30.84 -0.86 1.30
CA LEU A 342 29.54 -1.37 0.84
C LEU A 342 29.10 -2.56 1.72
N THR A 343 27.82 -2.54 2.08
CA THR A 343 27.21 -3.60 2.87
C THR A 343 27.06 -4.86 2.03
N ASP A 344 27.37 -6.02 2.58
CA ASP A 344 26.95 -7.27 1.96
C ASP A 344 25.42 -7.38 1.98
N ALA A 345 24.82 -7.45 0.78
CA ALA A 345 23.39 -7.39 0.59
C ALA A 345 22.92 -8.41 -0.47
N PRO A 346 23.00 -9.72 -0.15
CA PRO A 346 22.78 -10.79 -1.12
C PRO A 346 21.35 -10.87 -1.65
N ARG A 347 20.38 -10.25 -0.99
CA ARG A 347 18.99 -10.20 -1.45
C ARG A 347 18.73 -9.12 -2.51
N LEU A 348 19.63 -8.16 -2.67
CA LEU A 348 19.47 -7.14 -3.71
C LEU A 348 19.55 -7.78 -5.10
N ARG A 349 18.64 -7.34 -5.97
CA ARG A 349 18.62 -7.74 -7.38
C ARG A 349 18.90 -6.52 -8.24
N GLU A 350 19.67 -6.73 -9.29
CA GLU A 350 19.90 -5.66 -10.28
C GLU A 350 18.61 -5.34 -11.02
N VAL A 351 18.31 -4.05 -11.14
CA VAL A 351 17.08 -3.51 -11.69
C VAL A 351 17.21 -3.37 -13.21
N ASP A 352 16.30 -3.94 -13.97
CA ASP A 352 16.17 -3.66 -15.42
C ASP A 352 15.60 -2.26 -15.62
N LEU A 353 16.47 -1.25 -15.54
CA LEU A 353 16.06 0.16 -15.62
C LEU A 353 15.33 0.49 -16.93
N ALA A 354 15.59 -0.22 -18.03
CA ALA A 354 14.86 -0.02 -19.27
C ALA A 354 13.40 -0.49 -19.13
N ALA A 355 13.17 -1.68 -18.59
CA ALA A 355 11.83 -2.22 -18.35
C ALA A 355 11.05 -1.37 -17.35
N TRP A 356 11.68 -0.91 -16.27
CA TRP A 356 11.05 -0.04 -15.27
C TRP A 356 10.67 1.33 -15.83
N ARG A 357 11.53 1.93 -16.66
CA ARG A 357 11.21 3.18 -17.36
C ARG A 357 10.00 3.02 -18.28
N ASP A 358 9.98 1.96 -19.09
CA ASP A 358 8.91 1.72 -20.04
C ASP A 358 7.57 1.47 -19.32
N ALA A 359 7.57 0.83 -18.16
CA ALA A 359 6.40 0.68 -17.31
C ALA A 359 5.94 2.03 -16.72
N ALA A 360 6.86 2.83 -16.20
CA ALA A 360 6.57 4.16 -15.63
C ALA A 360 6.00 5.17 -16.65
N LEU A 361 6.34 5.05 -17.92
CA LEU A 361 5.84 5.93 -18.97
C LEU A 361 4.48 5.50 -19.54
N LYS A 362 4.00 4.31 -19.19
CA LYS A 362 2.67 3.78 -19.57
C LYS A 362 1.62 3.96 -18.48
N GLY A 363 2.03 4.13 -17.23
CA GLY A 363 1.16 4.33 -16.07
C GLY A 363 0.91 5.81 -15.83
#